data_a48f1fc61834ac0fc401b62385099f9e
#
_entry.id   a48f1fc61834ac0fc401b62385099f9e
#
_cell.length_a   1.000
_cell.length_b   1.000
_cell.length_c   1.000
_cell.angle_alpha   90.00
_cell.angle_beta   90.00
_cell.angle_gamma   90.00
#
_symmetry.space_group_name_H-M   'P 1'
#
loop_
_entity.id
_entity.type
_entity.pdbx_description
1 polymer ?
#
loop_
_entity_poly.entity_id
_entity_poly.type
_entity_poly.pdbx_seq_one_letter_code
_entity_poly.pdbx_strand_id
1 'polypeptide(L)'
;MKRAFVTGGSGFVGGALIEALRGRGVEVVALARSDDAAAKVTALGATVARGDLDSVDVEDLRGCDVVFHSAALTKEHGTLAEHRKVNVEGTRAIVEAAQRAGVPRFVHVSTEAVLADGHPILRADENVPYPARPAGPYPISKGEAERLVLAANRAGFATVIIRPRFIWGAGDTSVLPQIVEMVKRGRFAWIGGGHHLTSTCNVSNVVEGALLAAERGAAGEIYFLTDGAPVEFRAFLTKLLATRGVTARERTVPKWVARLVAATTAWMRTPPVTKTAIALVGHEVTVVDDKARAQLGYASRVSIDEGLARMQTPSVSS
;
A
#
# COMPACT_ATOMS: atom_id res chain seq x y z
N MET A 1 10.35 -20.87 -3.38
CA MET A 1 8.89 -20.59 -3.47
C MET A 1 8.38 -21.18 -4.78
N LYS A 2 7.41 -22.09 -4.72
CA LYS A 2 6.80 -22.75 -5.89
C LYS A 2 5.34 -22.32 -6.08
N ARG A 3 4.61 -22.09 -4.99
CA ARG A 3 3.21 -21.70 -4.98
C ARG A 3 2.95 -20.60 -3.97
N ALA A 4 2.21 -19.56 -4.37
CA ALA A 4 1.88 -18.39 -3.55
C ALA A 4 0.38 -18.11 -3.55
N PHE A 5 -0.15 -17.66 -2.42
CA PHE A 5 -1.51 -17.14 -2.32
C PHE A 5 -1.48 -15.61 -2.23
N VAL A 6 -2.29 -14.93 -3.04
CA VAL A 6 -2.32 -13.46 -3.11
C VAL A 6 -3.73 -12.96 -2.82
N THR A 7 -3.87 -12.08 -1.82
CA THR A 7 -5.10 -11.29 -1.64
C THR A 7 -4.92 -9.91 -2.25
N GLY A 8 -6.01 -9.29 -2.68
CA GLY A 8 -5.94 -7.98 -3.35
C GLY A 8 -5.36 -8.05 -4.76
N GLY A 9 -5.34 -9.23 -5.40
CA GLY A 9 -4.76 -9.48 -6.70
C GLY A 9 -5.35 -8.67 -7.86
N SER A 10 -6.60 -8.23 -7.75
CA SER A 10 -7.24 -7.34 -8.74
C SER A 10 -6.89 -5.85 -8.54
N GLY A 11 -6.14 -5.51 -7.50
CA GLY A 11 -5.68 -4.16 -7.19
C GLY A 11 -4.26 -3.89 -7.71
N PHE A 12 -3.80 -2.66 -7.49
CA PHE A 12 -2.53 -2.16 -8.02
C PHE A 12 -1.30 -2.99 -7.58
N VAL A 13 -1.07 -3.12 -6.28
CA VAL A 13 0.09 -3.86 -5.75
C VAL A 13 -0.06 -5.38 -5.95
N GLY A 14 -1.27 -5.92 -5.68
CA GLY A 14 -1.52 -7.35 -5.82
C GLY A 14 -1.43 -7.84 -7.25
N GLY A 15 -1.90 -7.04 -8.22
CA GLY A 15 -1.75 -7.35 -9.64
C GLY A 15 -0.28 -7.41 -10.07
N ALA A 16 0.50 -6.41 -9.70
CA ALA A 16 1.93 -6.38 -9.97
C ALA A 16 2.70 -7.54 -9.29
N LEU A 17 2.27 -7.96 -8.09
CA LEU A 17 2.80 -9.15 -7.43
C LEU A 17 2.50 -10.42 -8.21
N ILE A 18 1.26 -10.60 -8.71
CA ILE A 18 0.89 -11.77 -9.53
C ILE A 18 1.77 -11.82 -10.78
N GLU A 19 1.89 -10.73 -11.52
CA GLU A 19 2.73 -10.66 -12.73
C GLU A 19 4.18 -11.06 -12.43
N ALA A 20 4.77 -10.51 -11.39
CA ALA A 20 6.15 -10.80 -11.01
C ALA A 20 6.35 -12.26 -10.56
N LEU A 21 5.42 -12.83 -9.81
CA LEU A 21 5.44 -14.23 -9.38
C LEU A 21 5.31 -15.17 -10.59
N ARG A 22 4.35 -14.90 -11.48
CA ARG A 22 4.15 -15.68 -12.72
C ARG A 22 5.37 -15.61 -13.64
N GLY A 23 5.97 -14.42 -13.79
CA GLY A 23 7.22 -14.22 -14.53
C GLY A 23 8.42 -15.01 -13.98
N ARG A 24 8.36 -15.41 -12.69
CA ARG A 24 9.35 -16.30 -12.03
C ARG A 24 8.96 -17.78 -12.06
N GLY A 25 7.88 -18.14 -12.75
CA GLY A 25 7.38 -19.52 -12.82
C GLY A 25 6.69 -20.01 -11.54
N VAL A 26 6.31 -19.12 -10.63
CA VAL A 26 5.57 -19.44 -9.41
C VAL A 26 4.10 -19.66 -9.74
N GLU A 27 3.50 -20.73 -9.25
CA GLU A 27 2.04 -20.92 -9.28
C GLU A 27 1.39 -19.91 -8.33
N VAL A 28 0.37 -19.19 -8.82
CA VAL A 28 -0.33 -18.17 -8.02
C VAL A 28 -1.80 -18.50 -7.91
N VAL A 29 -2.29 -18.58 -6.67
CA VAL A 29 -3.71 -18.59 -6.34
C VAL A 29 -4.10 -17.22 -5.83
N ALA A 30 -5.12 -16.58 -6.40
CA ALA A 30 -5.51 -15.22 -6.04
C ALA A 30 -6.97 -15.16 -5.59
N LEU A 31 -7.20 -14.57 -4.42
CA LEU A 31 -8.54 -14.36 -3.86
C LEU A 31 -9.30 -13.30 -4.66
N ALA A 32 -10.49 -13.64 -5.14
CA ALA A 32 -11.35 -12.76 -5.91
C ALA A 32 -12.81 -12.87 -5.48
N ARG A 33 -13.39 -11.74 -5.03
CA ARG A 33 -14.77 -11.66 -4.50
C ARG A 33 -15.84 -11.41 -5.56
N SER A 34 -15.46 -10.96 -6.75
CA SER A 34 -16.39 -10.64 -7.84
C SER A 34 -15.89 -11.21 -9.17
N ASP A 35 -16.78 -11.29 -10.16
CA ASP A 35 -16.42 -11.77 -11.49
C ASP A 35 -15.38 -10.85 -12.16
N ASP A 36 -15.50 -9.53 -12.01
CA ASP A 36 -14.48 -8.58 -12.49
C ASP A 36 -13.11 -8.81 -11.86
N ALA A 37 -13.07 -9.07 -10.54
CA ALA A 37 -11.82 -9.37 -9.86
C ALA A 37 -11.24 -10.70 -10.34
N ALA A 38 -12.08 -11.71 -10.53
CA ALA A 38 -11.67 -13.01 -11.06
C ALA A 38 -11.12 -12.91 -12.48
N ALA A 39 -11.82 -12.20 -13.37
CA ALA A 39 -11.35 -11.99 -14.74
C ALA A 39 -9.97 -11.30 -14.76
N LYS A 40 -9.76 -10.28 -13.92
CA LYS A 40 -8.47 -9.58 -13.82
C LYS A 40 -7.34 -10.50 -13.36
N VAL A 41 -7.53 -11.28 -12.29
CA VAL A 41 -6.46 -12.16 -11.79
C VAL A 41 -6.20 -13.33 -12.74
N THR A 42 -7.23 -13.83 -13.43
CA THR A 42 -7.07 -14.85 -14.48
C THR A 42 -6.26 -14.31 -15.66
N ALA A 43 -6.53 -13.07 -16.10
CA ALA A 43 -5.75 -12.42 -17.17
C ALA A 43 -4.26 -12.28 -16.81
N LEU A 44 -3.93 -12.16 -15.51
CA LEU A 44 -2.56 -12.15 -15.00
C LEU A 44 -1.96 -13.56 -14.82
N GLY A 45 -2.69 -14.62 -15.18
CA GLY A 45 -2.24 -16.01 -15.09
C GLY A 45 -2.36 -16.66 -13.71
N ALA A 46 -3.15 -16.11 -12.81
CA ALA A 46 -3.43 -16.71 -11.51
C ALA A 46 -4.65 -17.63 -11.56
N THR A 47 -4.63 -18.70 -10.75
CA THR A 47 -5.82 -19.49 -10.42
C THR A 47 -6.70 -18.71 -9.45
N VAL A 48 -8.01 -18.72 -9.69
CA VAL A 48 -8.98 -17.97 -8.87
C VAL A 48 -9.41 -18.78 -7.66
N ALA A 49 -9.19 -18.22 -6.45
CA ALA A 49 -9.90 -18.61 -5.24
C ALA A 49 -11.13 -17.71 -5.08
N ARG A 50 -12.33 -18.29 -5.07
CA ARG A 50 -13.58 -17.51 -4.95
C ARG A 50 -13.91 -17.25 -3.49
N GLY A 51 -14.17 -16.00 -3.13
CA GLY A 51 -14.56 -15.59 -1.79
C GLY A 51 -14.13 -14.17 -1.46
N ASP A 52 -14.52 -13.71 -0.28
CA ASP A 52 -13.99 -12.48 0.34
C ASP A 52 -13.01 -12.86 1.46
N LEU A 53 -12.39 -11.89 2.10
CA LEU A 53 -11.38 -12.11 3.15
C LEU A 53 -11.91 -12.97 4.31
N ASP A 54 -13.18 -12.81 4.66
CA ASP A 54 -13.85 -13.54 5.75
C ASP A 54 -14.43 -14.91 5.34
N SER A 55 -14.39 -15.25 4.06
CA SER A 55 -14.98 -16.48 3.50
C SER A 55 -14.01 -17.26 2.60
N VAL A 56 -12.69 -17.07 2.80
CA VAL A 56 -11.67 -17.80 2.05
C VAL A 56 -11.69 -19.28 2.42
N ASP A 57 -11.67 -20.16 1.42
CA ASP A 57 -11.53 -21.60 1.64
C ASP A 57 -10.06 -21.91 2.00
N VAL A 58 -9.88 -22.64 3.10
CA VAL A 58 -8.55 -23.07 3.57
C VAL A 58 -7.87 -23.98 2.53
N GLU A 59 -8.64 -24.75 1.76
CA GLU A 59 -8.12 -25.63 0.72
C GLU A 59 -7.40 -24.86 -0.39
N ASP A 60 -7.83 -23.62 -0.70
CA ASP A 60 -7.16 -22.76 -1.68
C ASP A 60 -5.74 -22.36 -1.27
N LEU A 61 -5.45 -22.35 0.04
CA LEU A 61 -4.14 -22.01 0.60
C LEU A 61 -3.23 -23.24 0.79
N ARG A 62 -3.76 -24.45 0.70
CA ARG A 62 -2.94 -25.67 0.91
C ARG A 62 -1.81 -25.79 -0.10
N GLY A 63 -0.63 -26.15 0.40
CA GLY A 63 0.58 -26.28 -0.42
C GLY A 63 1.17 -24.96 -0.90
N CYS A 64 0.65 -23.80 -0.45
CA CYS A 64 1.30 -22.52 -0.68
C CYS A 64 2.51 -22.36 0.24
N ASP A 65 3.61 -21.88 -0.31
CA ASP A 65 4.83 -21.55 0.44
C ASP A 65 4.71 -20.21 1.18
N VAL A 66 3.84 -19.32 0.68
CA VAL A 66 3.67 -17.97 1.21
C VAL A 66 2.28 -17.39 0.88
N VAL A 67 1.77 -16.58 1.80
CA VAL A 67 0.66 -15.65 1.55
C VAL A 67 1.21 -14.24 1.40
N PHE A 68 0.88 -13.56 0.30
CA PHE A 68 1.03 -12.11 0.14
C PHE A 68 -0.31 -11.43 0.38
N HIS A 69 -0.43 -10.74 1.50
CA HIS A 69 -1.67 -10.06 1.87
C HIS A 69 -1.58 -8.57 1.54
N SER A 70 -2.10 -8.20 0.37
CA SER A 70 -2.17 -6.81 -0.10
C SER A 70 -3.58 -6.22 -0.16
N ALA A 71 -4.60 -7.02 0.16
CA ALA A 71 -5.97 -6.53 0.23
C ALA A 71 -6.14 -5.56 1.41
N ALA A 72 -6.65 -4.37 1.13
CA ALA A 72 -6.97 -3.37 2.15
C ALA A 72 -8.04 -2.38 1.65
N LEU A 73 -8.82 -1.84 2.55
CA LEU A 73 -9.62 -0.65 2.31
C LEU A 73 -8.72 0.58 2.49
N THR A 74 -8.35 1.20 1.36
CA THR A 74 -7.43 2.36 1.33
C THR A 74 -8.15 3.68 1.08
N LYS A 75 -9.48 3.65 0.86
CA LYS A 75 -10.27 4.86 0.62
C LYS A 75 -10.15 5.81 1.81
N GLU A 76 -9.89 7.09 1.55
CA GLU A 76 -9.82 8.11 2.59
C GLU A 76 -11.19 8.37 3.26
N HIS A 77 -12.27 8.02 2.57
CA HIS A 77 -13.65 8.13 3.06
C HIS A 77 -14.10 6.76 3.56
N GLY A 78 -14.71 6.76 4.73
CA GLY A 78 -15.22 5.56 5.38
C GLY A 78 -15.16 5.69 6.90
N THR A 79 -16.03 4.97 7.58
CA THR A 79 -16.03 4.91 9.04
C THR A 79 -14.91 4.01 9.56
N LEU A 80 -14.52 4.19 10.81
CA LEU A 80 -13.55 3.29 11.45
C LEU A 80 -14.05 1.84 11.46
N ALA A 81 -15.36 1.63 11.61
CA ALA A 81 -15.96 0.30 11.57
C ALA A 81 -15.78 -0.38 10.21
N GLU A 82 -16.01 0.35 9.10
CA GLU A 82 -15.78 -0.17 7.74
C GLU A 82 -14.31 -0.52 7.52
N HIS A 83 -13.39 0.36 7.95
CA HIS A 83 -11.96 0.08 7.87
C HIS A 83 -11.53 -1.13 8.71
N ARG A 84 -12.04 -1.26 9.94
CA ARG A 84 -11.75 -2.41 10.80
C ARG A 84 -12.27 -3.72 10.22
N LYS A 85 -13.49 -3.70 9.68
CA LYS A 85 -14.07 -4.89 9.04
C LYS A 85 -13.15 -5.47 7.96
N VAL A 86 -12.62 -4.61 7.07
CA VAL A 86 -11.78 -5.08 5.97
C VAL A 86 -10.34 -5.26 6.42
N ASN A 87 -9.74 -4.25 7.06
CA ASN A 87 -8.30 -4.22 7.31
C ASN A 87 -7.89 -5.03 8.55
N VAL A 88 -8.76 -5.18 9.55
CA VAL A 88 -8.43 -5.93 10.77
C VAL A 88 -9.06 -7.32 10.74
N GLU A 89 -10.40 -7.40 10.64
CA GLU A 89 -11.07 -8.70 10.67
C GLU A 89 -10.77 -9.52 9.42
N GLY A 90 -10.70 -8.88 8.24
CA GLY A 90 -10.26 -9.55 7.01
C GLY A 90 -8.82 -10.06 7.13
N THR A 91 -7.89 -9.26 7.69
CA THR A 91 -6.51 -9.72 7.94
C THR A 91 -6.49 -10.90 8.92
N ARG A 92 -7.29 -10.85 9.99
CA ARG A 92 -7.43 -11.94 10.96
C ARG A 92 -7.85 -13.23 10.28
N ALA A 93 -8.89 -13.18 9.47
CA ALA A 93 -9.42 -14.35 8.78
C ALA A 93 -8.40 -15.00 7.85
N ILE A 94 -7.65 -14.18 7.07
CA ILE A 94 -6.59 -14.70 6.19
C ILE A 94 -5.41 -15.27 6.98
N VAL A 95 -5.00 -14.65 8.08
CA VAL A 95 -3.95 -15.19 8.97
C VAL A 95 -4.37 -16.56 9.52
N GLU A 96 -5.59 -16.66 10.04
CA GLU A 96 -6.12 -17.93 10.58
C GLU A 96 -6.26 -19.02 9.51
N ALA A 97 -6.73 -18.65 8.30
CA ALA A 97 -6.80 -19.57 7.17
C ALA A 97 -5.43 -20.08 6.75
N ALA A 98 -4.43 -19.18 6.65
CA ALA A 98 -3.06 -19.53 6.33
C ALA A 98 -2.43 -20.47 7.37
N GLN A 99 -2.67 -20.21 8.66
CA GLN A 99 -2.22 -21.09 9.73
C GLN A 99 -2.86 -22.47 9.67
N ARG A 100 -4.19 -22.56 9.43
CA ARG A 100 -4.90 -23.84 9.28
C ARG A 100 -4.46 -24.62 8.06
N ALA A 101 -4.11 -23.93 6.97
CA ALA A 101 -3.58 -24.55 5.75
C ALA A 101 -2.12 -25.01 5.88
N GLY A 102 -1.43 -24.63 6.97
CA GLY A 102 -0.03 -24.95 7.17
C GLY A 102 0.93 -24.13 6.31
N VAL A 103 0.52 -22.94 5.85
CA VAL A 103 1.40 -22.04 5.09
C VAL A 103 2.52 -21.55 6.02
N PRO A 104 3.80 -21.69 5.66
CA PRO A 104 4.89 -21.37 6.57
C PRO A 104 5.22 -19.88 6.67
N ARG A 105 4.77 -19.07 5.70
CA ARG A 105 5.15 -17.65 5.63
C ARG A 105 4.00 -16.73 5.23
N PHE A 106 3.95 -15.56 5.86
CA PHE A 106 2.93 -14.54 5.62
C PHE A 106 3.58 -13.16 5.46
N VAL A 107 3.46 -12.55 4.28
CA VAL A 107 3.95 -11.19 4.00
C VAL A 107 2.77 -10.23 3.95
N HIS A 108 2.71 -9.29 4.91
CA HIS A 108 1.68 -8.27 4.98
C HIS A 108 2.14 -6.96 4.32
N VAL A 109 1.41 -6.52 3.30
CA VAL A 109 1.64 -5.19 2.72
C VAL A 109 0.93 -4.15 3.58
N SER A 110 1.70 -3.42 4.36
CA SER A 110 1.23 -2.32 5.20
C SER A 110 1.55 -0.96 4.57
N THR A 111 1.84 0.04 5.40
CA THR A 111 2.09 1.41 4.99
C THR A 111 2.79 2.18 6.12
N GLU A 112 3.56 3.19 5.77
CA GLU A 112 4.10 4.16 6.73
C GLU A 112 3.00 4.96 7.46
N ALA A 113 1.80 5.04 6.86
CA ALA A 113 0.67 5.78 7.43
C ALA A 113 0.28 5.32 8.85
N VAL A 114 0.68 4.12 9.27
CA VAL A 114 0.49 3.65 10.65
C VAL A 114 1.17 4.54 11.70
N LEU A 115 2.15 5.37 11.28
CA LEU A 115 2.84 6.35 12.12
C LEU A 115 2.20 7.75 12.06
N ALA A 116 1.19 7.97 11.18
CA ALA A 116 0.61 9.29 10.99
C ALA A 116 -0.30 9.69 12.17
N ASP A 117 0.00 10.82 12.81
CA ASP A 117 -0.78 11.43 13.90
C ASP A 117 -1.15 12.92 13.65
N GLY A 118 -0.76 13.44 12.48
CA GLY A 118 -0.96 14.84 12.10
C GLY A 118 0.28 15.71 12.29
N HIS A 119 1.41 15.13 12.70
CA HIS A 119 2.74 15.75 12.73
C HIS A 119 3.62 15.24 11.58
N PRO A 120 4.72 15.94 11.24
CA PRO A 120 5.70 15.44 10.31
C PRO A 120 6.31 14.11 10.76
N ILE A 121 6.54 13.21 9.81
CA ILE A 121 7.31 11.98 10.02
C ILE A 121 8.68 12.23 9.38
N LEU A 122 9.72 12.32 10.19
CA LEU A 122 11.06 12.74 9.74
C LEU A 122 12.03 11.57 9.84
N ARG A 123 12.45 11.04 8.67
CA ARG A 123 13.42 9.95 8.56
C ARG A 123 13.14 8.79 9.51
N ALA A 124 11.84 8.43 9.65
CA ALA A 124 11.44 7.36 10.57
C ALA A 124 12.02 6.00 10.12
N ASP A 125 12.51 5.25 11.09
CA ASP A 125 12.86 3.84 10.97
C ASP A 125 11.77 2.95 11.62
N GLU A 126 11.98 1.64 11.60
CA GLU A 126 11.02 0.67 12.12
C GLU A 126 10.89 0.67 13.67
N ASN A 127 11.77 1.37 14.37
CA ASN A 127 11.74 1.51 15.86
C ASN A 127 10.78 2.60 16.31
N VAL A 128 10.33 3.49 15.42
CA VAL A 128 9.36 4.54 15.77
C VAL A 128 8.05 3.88 16.24
N PRO A 129 7.60 4.19 17.46
CA PRO A 129 6.40 3.56 18.03
C PRO A 129 5.12 4.03 17.31
N TYR A 130 4.10 3.20 17.35
CA TYR A 130 2.77 3.61 16.91
C TYR A 130 2.28 4.79 17.74
N PRO A 131 1.71 5.83 17.09
CA PRO A 131 1.23 6.99 17.82
C PRO A 131 0.01 6.65 18.69
N ALA A 132 -0.10 7.32 19.84
CA ALA A 132 -1.24 7.16 20.75
C ALA A 132 -2.57 7.62 20.12
N ARG A 133 -2.52 8.57 19.16
CA ARG A 133 -3.69 9.15 18.47
C ARG A 133 -3.47 9.22 16.96
N PRO A 134 -3.62 8.09 16.24
CA PRO A 134 -3.44 8.07 14.80
C PRO A 134 -4.42 8.99 14.06
N ALA A 135 -4.02 9.50 12.91
CA ALA A 135 -4.73 10.52 12.14
C ALA A 135 -5.90 9.98 11.30
N GLY A 136 -6.78 9.19 11.88
CA GLY A 136 -8.03 8.77 11.23
C GLY A 136 -8.16 7.26 11.03
N PRO A 137 -9.27 6.81 10.39
CA PRO A 137 -9.63 5.39 10.30
C PRO A 137 -8.60 4.50 9.63
N TYR A 138 -7.97 4.96 8.55
CA TYR A 138 -7.00 4.17 7.80
C TYR A 138 -5.71 3.89 8.61
N PRO A 139 -5.00 4.90 9.18
CA PRO A 139 -3.87 4.66 10.06
C PRO A 139 -4.20 3.76 11.26
N ILE A 140 -5.37 3.97 11.89
CA ILE A 140 -5.82 3.16 13.04
C ILE A 140 -5.93 1.69 12.62
N SER A 141 -6.72 1.41 11.58
CA SER A 141 -7.02 0.03 11.17
C SER A 141 -5.78 -0.71 10.64
N LYS A 142 -4.89 -0.01 9.90
CA LYS A 142 -3.64 -0.61 9.43
C LYS A 142 -2.68 -0.90 10.59
N GLY A 143 -2.58 -0.02 11.59
CA GLY A 143 -1.78 -0.27 12.79
C GLY A 143 -2.33 -1.41 13.65
N GLU A 144 -3.67 -1.56 13.75
CA GLU A 144 -4.30 -2.70 14.41
C GLU A 144 -4.02 -4.01 13.65
N ALA A 145 -4.10 -4.00 12.31
CA ALA A 145 -3.78 -5.15 11.47
C ALA A 145 -2.30 -5.58 11.60
N GLU A 146 -1.36 -4.63 11.64
CA GLU A 146 0.05 -4.96 11.85
C GLU A 146 0.28 -5.66 13.20
N ARG A 147 -0.30 -5.14 14.29
CA ARG A 147 -0.18 -5.76 15.61
C ARG A 147 -0.74 -7.19 15.62
N LEU A 148 -1.85 -7.42 14.93
CA LEU A 148 -2.43 -8.74 14.76
C LEU A 148 -1.46 -9.68 14.01
N VAL A 149 -0.88 -9.22 12.90
CA VAL A 149 0.08 -10.00 12.10
C VAL A 149 1.34 -10.30 12.90
N LEU A 150 1.88 -9.34 13.65
CA LEU A 150 3.04 -9.54 14.53
C LEU A 150 2.75 -10.55 15.64
N ALA A 151 1.57 -10.45 16.27
CA ALA A 151 1.15 -11.38 17.31
C ALA A 151 0.93 -12.81 16.80
N ALA A 152 0.65 -12.97 15.52
CA ALA A 152 0.47 -14.29 14.89
C ALA A 152 1.80 -15.00 14.59
N ASN A 153 2.95 -14.28 14.67
CA ASN A 153 4.28 -14.85 14.41
C ASN A 153 4.62 -15.95 15.42
N ARG A 154 5.02 -17.12 14.92
CA ARG A 154 5.38 -18.28 15.76
C ARG A 154 6.22 -19.29 14.97
N ALA A 155 6.76 -20.29 15.66
CA ALA A 155 7.42 -21.43 15.00
C ALA A 155 6.47 -22.07 13.99
N GLY A 156 6.94 -22.27 12.76
CA GLY A 156 6.16 -22.84 11.65
C GLY A 156 5.23 -21.83 10.94
N PHE A 157 5.12 -20.57 11.40
CA PHE A 157 4.36 -19.51 10.74
C PHE A 157 5.06 -18.16 10.88
N ALA A 158 6.00 -17.88 10.00
CA ALA A 158 6.77 -16.64 10.01
C ALA A 158 5.99 -15.49 9.36
N THR A 159 5.75 -14.42 10.10
CA THR A 159 5.13 -13.20 9.57
C THR A 159 6.17 -12.13 9.28
N VAL A 160 6.01 -11.40 8.19
CA VAL A 160 6.85 -10.26 7.81
C VAL A 160 5.95 -9.13 7.32
N ILE A 161 6.27 -7.90 7.69
CA ILE A 161 5.52 -6.72 7.28
C ILE A 161 6.41 -5.82 6.43
N ILE A 162 5.88 -5.33 5.32
CA ILE A 162 6.51 -4.26 4.54
C ILE A 162 5.69 -2.99 4.63
N ARG A 163 6.36 -1.83 4.81
CA ARG A 163 5.77 -0.50 4.89
C ARG A 163 6.26 0.39 3.74
N PRO A 164 5.72 0.25 2.53
CA PRO A 164 6.02 1.20 1.45
C PRO A 164 5.41 2.57 1.76
N ARG A 165 6.08 3.65 1.27
CA ARG A 165 5.56 5.02 1.33
C ARG A 165 5.14 5.50 -0.05
N PHE A 166 3.95 6.09 -0.17
CA PHE A 166 3.40 6.69 -1.38
C PHE A 166 3.67 5.81 -2.62
N ILE A 167 2.93 4.72 -2.73
CA ILE A 167 3.08 3.78 -3.84
C ILE A 167 2.60 4.43 -5.14
N TRP A 168 3.41 4.34 -6.19
CA TRP A 168 3.13 4.93 -7.49
C TRP A 168 3.68 4.05 -8.62
N GLY A 169 3.24 4.29 -9.87
CA GLY A 169 3.78 3.59 -11.04
C GLY A 169 2.74 3.27 -12.10
N ALA A 170 3.17 2.53 -13.12
CA ALA A 170 2.26 2.07 -14.17
C ALA A 170 1.17 1.17 -13.59
N GLY A 171 -0.06 1.32 -14.06
CA GLY A 171 -1.20 0.54 -13.56
C GLY A 171 -1.80 1.05 -12.24
N ASP A 172 -1.38 2.23 -11.72
CA ASP A 172 -2.01 2.80 -10.51
C ASP A 172 -3.51 3.04 -10.71
N THR A 173 -4.31 2.30 -9.95
CA THR A 173 -5.77 2.39 -9.88
C THR A 173 -6.23 2.99 -8.54
N SER A 174 -5.30 3.42 -7.68
CA SER A 174 -5.57 3.81 -6.30
C SER A 174 -5.55 5.34 -6.08
N VAL A 175 -4.39 5.92 -5.95
CA VAL A 175 -4.20 7.32 -5.55
C VAL A 175 -4.17 8.27 -6.74
N LEU A 176 -3.38 7.97 -7.77
CA LEU A 176 -3.21 8.86 -8.91
C LEU A 176 -4.52 9.18 -9.64
N PRO A 177 -5.42 8.22 -9.93
CA PRO A 177 -6.70 8.52 -10.58
C PRO A 177 -7.57 9.50 -9.78
N GLN A 178 -7.56 9.39 -8.45
CA GLN A 178 -8.32 10.28 -7.58
C GLN A 178 -7.75 11.72 -7.63
N ILE A 179 -6.43 11.87 -7.58
CA ILE A 179 -5.78 13.18 -7.68
C ILE A 179 -6.04 13.79 -9.06
N VAL A 180 -5.90 13.03 -10.14
CA VAL A 180 -6.21 13.45 -11.51
C VAL A 180 -7.64 13.97 -11.63
N GLU A 181 -8.61 13.25 -11.06
CA GLU A 181 -10.01 13.65 -11.06
C GLU A 181 -10.24 14.95 -10.25
N MET A 182 -9.59 15.09 -9.10
CA MET A 182 -9.64 16.35 -8.32
C MET A 182 -9.08 17.53 -9.09
N VAL A 183 -7.97 17.35 -9.82
CA VAL A 183 -7.37 18.39 -10.66
C VAL A 183 -8.29 18.76 -11.81
N LYS A 184 -8.83 17.77 -12.55
CA LYS A 184 -9.77 17.99 -13.66
C LYS A 184 -11.03 18.73 -13.22
N ARG A 185 -11.55 18.44 -12.02
CA ARG A 185 -12.71 19.13 -11.43
C ARG A 185 -12.37 20.50 -10.79
N GLY A 186 -11.11 20.94 -10.82
CA GLY A 186 -10.68 22.20 -10.22
C GLY A 186 -10.77 22.21 -8.68
N ARG A 187 -10.81 21.05 -8.05
CA ARG A 187 -10.91 20.87 -6.58
C ARG A 187 -9.57 20.64 -5.90
N PHE A 188 -8.51 20.41 -6.67
CA PHE A 188 -7.16 20.22 -6.13
C PHE A 188 -6.56 21.54 -5.64
N ALA A 189 -5.89 21.49 -4.51
CA ALA A 189 -5.06 22.59 -3.99
C ALA A 189 -3.87 22.01 -3.20
N TRP A 190 -2.73 22.69 -3.28
CA TRP A 190 -1.53 22.36 -2.53
C TRP A 190 -1.72 22.72 -1.05
N ILE A 191 -1.71 21.76 -0.14
CA ILE A 191 -1.77 21.99 1.30
C ILE A 191 -0.39 22.50 1.77
N GLY A 192 -0.32 23.73 2.27
CA GLY A 192 0.94 24.34 2.71
C GLY A 192 1.97 24.52 1.59
N GLY A 193 1.53 24.61 0.34
CA GLY A 193 2.41 24.79 -0.83
C GLY A 193 3.01 23.52 -1.40
N GLY A 194 3.09 22.42 -0.62
CA GLY A 194 3.65 21.14 -1.06
C GLY A 194 5.18 21.06 -1.13
N HIS A 195 5.91 22.09 -0.63
CA HIS A 195 7.38 22.18 -0.70
C HIS A 195 8.13 21.41 0.39
N HIS A 196 7.50 20.39 0.96
CA HIS A 196 8.13 19.50 1.92
C HIS A 196 8.65 18.23 1.22
N LEU A 197 9.54 17.52 1.90
CA LEU A 197 10.06 16.26 1.40
C LEU A 197 9.08 15.12 1.65
N THR A 198 9.12 14.13 0.78
CA THR A 198 8.39 12.87 0.91
C THR A 198 9.24 11.71 0.39
N SER A 199 9.17 10.57 1.05
CA SER A 199 9.61 9.32 0.45
C SER A 199 8.56 8.81 -0.52
N THR A 200 8.96 8.06 -1.53
CA THR A 200 8.09 7.40 -2.52
C THR A 200 8.54 5.96 -2.71
N CYS A 201 7.66 5.11 -3.24
CA CYS A 201 8.02 3.74 -3.58
C CYS A 201 7.29 3.32 -4.86
N ASN A 202 8.03 3.14 -5.95
CA ASN A 202 7.47 2.62 -7.20
C ASN A 202 6.92 1.21 -6.97
N VAL A 203 5.80 0.87 -7.59
CA VAL A 203 5.17 -0.45 -7.42
C VAL A 203 6.12 -1.62 -7.72
N SER A 204 7.02 -1.47 -8.69
CA SER A 204 8.03 -2.49 -8.98
C SER A 204 9.02 -2.68 -7.82
N ASN A 205 9.36 -1.60 -7.12
CA ASN A 205 10.22 -1.63 -5.93
C ASN A 205 9.47 -2.23 -4.72
N VAL A 206 8.16 -1.95 -4.59
CA VAL A 206 7.30 -2.61 -3.59
C VAL A 206 7.27 -4.11 -3.82
N VAL A 207 7.08 -4.55 -5.06
CA VAL A 207 7.05 -5.97 -5.45
C VAL A 207 8.38 -6.64 -5.14
N GLU A 208 9.51 -6.02 -5.52
CA GLU A 208 10.84 -6.56 -5.21
C GLU A 208 11.04 -6.70 -3.69
N GLY A 209 10.68 -5.66 -2.91
CA GLY A 209 10.75 -5.72 -1.46
C GLY A 209 9.87 -6.81 -0.85
N ALA A 210 8.65 -7.02 -1.37
CA ALA A 210 7.75 -8.08 -0.92
C ALA A 210 8.32 -9.48 -1.19
N LEU A 211 8.90 -9.69 -2.37
CA LEU A 211 9.53 -10.96 -2.74
C LEU A 211 10.77 -11.25 -1.89
N LEU A 212 11.62 -10.25 -1.66
CA LEU A 212 12.76 -10.36 -0.75
C LEU A 212 12.32 -10.62 0.70
N ALA A 213 11.26 -9.96 1.16
CA ALA A 213 10.66 -10.22 2.49
C ALA A 213 10.16 -11.66 2.61
N ALA A 214 9.57 -12.22 1.53
CA ALA A 214 9.18 -13.63 1.51
C ALA A 214 10.38 -14.58 1.53
N GLU A 215 11.48 -14.24 0.90
CA GLU A 215 12.66 -15.10 0.77
C GLU A 215 13.61 -15.00 1.98
N ARG A 216 13.82 -13.79 2.50
CA ARG A 216 14.89 -13.45 3.45
C ARG A 216 14.42 -12.74 4.71
N GLY A 217 13.18 -12.24 4.74
CA GLY A 217 12.68 -11.47 5.87
C GLY A 217 12.71 -12.28 7.16
N ALA A 218 13.26 -11.70 8.22
CA ALA A 218 13.25 -12.33 9.53
C ALA A 218 11.84 -12.37 10.10
N ALA A 219 11.52 -13.45 10.82
CA ALA A 219 10.19 -13.68 11.38
C ALA A 219 9.83 -12.62 12.43
N GLY A 220 8.67 -12.00 12.30
CA GLY A 220 8.19 -10.95 13.20
C GLY A 220 8.73 -9.55 12.89
N GLU A 221 9.45 -9.37 11.76
CA GLU A 221 10.09 -8.11 11.43
C GLU A 221 9.24 -7.23 10.49
N ILE A 222 9.51 -5.92 10.58
CA ILE A 222 8.93 -4.87 9.73
C ILE A 222 10.05 -4.26 8.90
N TYR A 223 9.75 -3.88 7.65
CA TYR A 223 10.69 -3.24 6.74
C TYR A 223 10.05 -2.08 6.00
N PHE A 224 10.63 -0.89 6.08
CA PHE A 224 10.28 0.21 5.19
C PHE A 224 10.85 -0.03 3.79
N LEU A 225 10.10 0.42 2.77
CA LEU A 225 10.52 0.37 1.37
C LEU A 225 10.37 1.75 0.74
N THR A 226 11.41 2.21 0.06
CA THR A 226 11.44 3.50 -0.64
C THR A 226 12.13 3.39 -2.00
N ASP A 227 12.00 4.44 -2.82
CA ASP A 227 12.76 4.59 -4.08
C ASP A 227 14.20 5.12 -3.83
N GLY A 228 14.59 5.34 -2.58
CA GLY A 228 15.86 5.92 -2.17
C GLY A 228 15.68 7.30 -1.52
N ALA A 229 16.44 8.30 -1.95
CA ALA A 229 16.42 9.63 -1.34
C ALA A 229 15.03 10.27 -1.43
N PRO A 230 14.55 10.94 -0.36
CA PRO A 230 13.30 11.70 -0.39
C PRO A 230 13.32 12.80 -1.45
N VAL A 231 12.16 13.10 -2.01
CA VAL A 231 11.97 14.13 -3.03
C VAL A 231 11.00 15.21 -2.55
N GLU A 232 11.05 16.40 -3.16
CA GLU A 232 10.03 17.43 -2.92
C GLU A 232 8.68 16.95 -3.44
N PHE A 233 7.66 16.91 -2.56
CA PHE A 233 6.34 16.38 -2.87
C PHE A 233 5.70 17.05 -4.08
N ARG A 234 5.75 18.41 -4.16
CA ARG A 234 5.16 19.15 -5.25
C ARG A 234 5.85 18.86 -6.59
N ALA A 235 7.17 18.86 -6.62
CA ALA A 235 7.95 18.56 -7.83
C ALA A 235 7.64 17.15 -8.33
N PHE A 236 7.64 16.17 -7.43
CA PHE A 236 7.29 14.77 -7.75
C PHE A 236 5.87 14.63 -8.27
N LEU A 237 4.87 15.16 -7.55
CA LEU A 237 3.47 15.02 -7.95
C LEU A 237 3.17 15.78 -9.26
N THR A 238 3.84 16.89 -9.54
CA THR A 238 3.71 17.59 -10.82
C THR A 238 4.18 16.73 -11.98
N LYS A 239 5.36 16.07 -11.85
CA LYS A 239 5.85 15.11 -12.85
C LYS A 239 4.90 13.93 -13.01
N LEU A 240 4.38 13.40 -11.91
CA LEU A 240 3.45 12.26 -11.91
C LEU A 240 2.13 12.61 -12.61
N LEU A 241 1.56 13.78 -12.37
CA LEU A 241 0.35 14.27 -13.05
C LEU A 241 0.58 14.49 -14.55
N ALA A 242 1.77 14.97 -14.94
CA ALA A 242 2.14 15.17 -16.33
C ALA A 242 2.11 13.84 -17.12
N THR A 243 2.38 12.68 -16.50
CA THR A 243 2.23 11.36 -17.16
C THR A 243 0.78 11.05 -17.58
N ARG A 244 -0.19 11.78 -17.06
CA ARG A 244 -1.63 11.67 -17.39
C ARG A 244 -2.14 12.88 -18.19
N GLY A 245 -1.23 13.73 -18.70
CA GLY A 245 -1.57 14.93 -19.44
C GLY A 245 -2.31 15.99 -18.62
N VAL A 246 -2.10 16.01 -17.29
CA VAL A 246 -2.82 16.88 -16.36
C VAL A 246 -1.83 17.79 -15.62
N THR A 247 -2.19 19.08 -15.51
CA THR A 247 -1.40 20.08 -14.77
C THR A 247 -2.21 20.64 -13.61
N ALA A 248 -1.68 20.53 -12.40
CA ALA A 248 -2.29 21.13 -11.22
C ALA A 248 -2.12 22.65 -11.22
N ARG A 249 -3.18 23.38 -10.85
CA ARG A 249 -3.13 24.83 -10.69
C ARG A 249 -2.28 25.23 -9.47
N GLU A 250 -1.74 26.46 -9.49
CA GLU A 250 -0.91 27.05 -8.42
C GLU A 250 -1.69 27.38 -7.12
N ARG A 251 -2.90 26.84 -6.96
CA ARG A 251 -3.76 27.10 -5.80
C ARG A 251 -3.19 26.44 -4.55
N THR A 252 -2.86 27.24 -3.55
CA THR A 252 -2.37 26.80 -2.24
C THR A 252 -3.39 27.08 -1.14
N VAL A 253 -3.55 26.15 -0.21
CA VAL A 253 -4.37 26.30 0.99
C VAL A 253 -3.47 26.18 2.22
N PRO A 254 -3.47 27.19 3.13
CA PRO A 254 -2.73 27.11 4.37
C PRO A 254 -3.13 25.89 5.20
N LYS A 255 -2.18 25.26 5.89
CA LYS A 255 -2.43 24.03 6.68
C LYS A 255 -3.52 24.21 7.73
N TRP A 256 -3.58 25.37 8.38
CA TRP A 256 -4.61 25.66 9.38
C TRP A 256 -6.02 25.71 8.77
N VAL A 257 -6.17 26.27 7.55
CA VAL A 257 -7.45 26.26 6.82
C VAL A 257 -7.86 24.83 6.48
N ALA A 258 -6.94 24.01 5.95
CA ALA A 258 -7.22 22.62 5.66
C ALA A 258 -7.67 21.84 6.91
N ARG A 259 -7.00 22.09 8.06
CA ARG A 259 -7.39 21.49 9.36
C ARG A 259 -8.78 21.94 9.83
N LEU A 260 -9.10 23.23 9.67
CA LEU A 260 -10.42 23.75 10.01
C LEU A 260 -11.51 23.12 9.13
N VAL A 261 -11.28 23.06 7.82
CA VAL A 261 -12.21 22.39 6.89
C VAL A 261 -12.39 20.91 7.25
N ALA A 262 -11.30 20.17 7.51
CA ALA A 262 -11.40 18.78 7.92
C ALA A 262 -12.17 18.59 9.22
N ALA A 263 -12.03 19.50 10.19
CA ALA A 263 -12.75 19.45 11.46
C ALA A 263 -14.26 19.75 11.30
N THR A 264 -14.59 20.78 10.54
CA THR A 264 -15.97 21.21 10.33
C THR A 264 -16.78 20.34 9.37
N THR A 265 -16.11 19.56 8.50
CA THR A 265 -16.75 18.68 7.53
C THR A 265 -16.62 17.20 7.87
N ALA A 266 -16.07 16.87 9.04
CA ALA A 266 -15.83 15.47 9.47
C ALA A 266 -17.11 14.60 9.53
N TRP A 267 -18.28 15.22 9.71
CA TRP A 267 -19.59 14.56 9.70
C TRP A 267 -20.09 14.19 8.29
N MET A 268 -19.49 14.78 7.25
CA MET A 268 -19.87 14.48 5.86
C MET A 268 -19.37 13.09 5.46
N ARG A 269 -20.17 12.37 4.68
CA ARG A 269 -19.77 11.05 4.15
C ARG A 269 -18.55 11.13 3.20
N THR A 270 -18.40 12.26 2.51
CA THR A 270 -17.27 12.55 1.61
C THR A 270 -16.76 13.97 1.86
N PRO A 271 -15.98 14.18 2.94
CA PRO A 271 -15.42 15.49 3.24
C PRO A 271 -14.42 15.92 2.14
N PRO A 272 -14.30 17.24 1.86
CA PRO A 272 -13.39 17.74 0.83
C PRO A 272 -11.91 17.51 1.15
N VAL A 273 -11.57 17.34 2.42
CA VAL A 273 -10.24 16.96 2.92
C VAL A 273 -10.38 16.21 4.23
N THR A 274 -9.58 15.17 4.44
CA THR A 274 -9.60 14.36 5.65
C THR A 274 -8.39 14.68 6.55
N LYS A 275 -8.49 14.33 7.84
CA LYS A 275 -7.32 14.40 8.76
C LYS A 275 -6.18 13.52 8.26
N THR A 276 -6.50 12.34 7.72
CA THR A 276 -5.54 11.41 7.13
C THR A 276 -4.82 12.05 5.94
N ALA A 277 -5.56 12.66 4.99
CA ALA A 277 -4.94 13.36 3.85
C ALA A 277 -3.98 14.46 4.31
N ILE A 278 -4.40 15.31 5.27
CA ILE A 278 -3.54 16.37 5.79
C ILE A 278 -2.27 15.79 6.43
N ALA A 279 -2.39 14.70 7.19
CA ALA A 279 -1.24 14.05 7.83
C ALA A 279 -0.26 13.47 6.81
N LEU A 280 -0.75 12.91 5.71
CA LEU A 280 0.08 12.21 4.71
C LEU A 280 0.63 13.11 3.59
N VAL A 281 -0.09 14.18 3.20
CA VAL A 281 0.31 15.05 2.08
C VAL A 281 0.43 16.53 2.45
N GLY A 282 0.14 16.92 3.68
CA GLY A 282 0.29 18.30 4.16
C GLY A 282 1.60 18.54 4.93
N HIS A 283 2.38 17.51 5.19
CA HIS A 283 3.61 17.55 5.99
C HIS A 283 4.71 16.73 5.33
N GLU A 284 5.93 16.92 5.81
CA GLU A 284 7.02 16.02 5.49
C GLU A 284 6.72 14.62 6.02
N VAL A 285 6.86 13.63 5.14
CA VAL A 285 6.76 12.21 5.47
C VAL A 285 7.90 11.49 4.81
N THR A 286 8.98 11.32 5.56
CA THR A 286 10.19 10.63 5.12
C THR A 286 10.47 9.44 6.03
N VAL A 287 10.85 8.33 5.42
CA VAL A 287 11.24 7.08 6.10
C VAL A 287 12.57 6.61 5.54
N VAL A 288 13.28 5.77 6.28
CA VAL A 288 14.53 5.16 5.84
C VAL A 288 14.35 3.67 5.63
N ASP A 289 15.01 3.12 4.60
CA ASP A 289 14.94 1.70 4.23
C ASP A 289 16.24 0.94 4.52
N ASP A 290 17.09 1.50 5.43
CA ASP A 290 18.41 0.96 5.77
C ASP A 290 18.32 -0.49 6.25
N LYS A 291 17.30 -0.82 7.04
CA LYS A 291 17.05 -2.19 7.52
C LYS A 291 16.72 -3.16 6.38
N ALA A 292 15.85 -2.76 5.45
CA ALA A 292 15.54 -3.56 4.27
C ALA A 292 16.78 -3.77 3.40
N ARG A 293 17.60 -2.73 3.23
CA ARG A 293 18.89 -2.83 2.49
C ARG A 293 19.84 -3.81 3.15
N ALA A 294 20.03 -3.68 4.46
CA ALA A 294 20.99 -4.51 5.21
C ALA A 294 20.54 -5.97 5.33
N GLN A 295 19.28 -6.23 5.64
CA GLN A 295 18.79 -7.57 5.97
C GLN A 295 18.19 -8.32 4.80
N LEU A 296 17.51 -7.64 3.87
CA LEU A 296 16.90 -8.24 2.70
C LEU A 296 17.80 -8.19 1.45
N GLY A 297 18.81 -7.32 1.43
CA GLY A 297 19.53 -6.94 0.23
C GLY A 297 18.64 -6.13 -0.72
N TYR A 298 17.68 -5.38 -0.17
CA TYR A 298 16.78 -4.52 -0.94
C TYR A 298 17.56 -3.40 -1.64
N ALA A 299 17.24 -3.18 -2.89
CA ALA A 299 17.66 -2.00 -3.64
C ALA A 299 16.50 -1.57 -4.53
N SER A 300 16.25 -0.26 -4.59
CA SER A 300 15.28 0.28 -5.55
C SER A 300 15.83 0.06 -6.97
N ARG A 301 15.21 -0.84 -7.73
CA ARG A 301 15.64 -1.21 -9.09
C ARG A 301 15.11 -0.27 -10.15
N VAL A 302 14.01 0.41 -9.85
CA VAL A 302 13.37 1.38 -10.74
C VAL A 302 13.52 2.76 -10.13
N SER A 303 14.28 3.60 -10.79
CA SER A 303 14.42 5.02 -10.42
C SER A 303 13.12 5.78 -10.68
N ILE A 304 12.98 6.97 -10.08
CA ILE A 304 11.79 7.82 -10.29
C ILE A 304 11.66 8.19 -11.78
N ASP A 305 12.76 8.58 -12.43
CA ASP A 305 12.71 9.00 -13.83
C ASP A 305 12.35 7.83 -14.77
N GLU A 306 12.90 6.63 -14.55
CA GLU A 306 12.50 5.42 -15.29
C GLU A 306 11.02 5.04 -15.06
N GLY A 307 10.55 5.10 -13.82
CA GLY A 307 9.17 4.79 -13.49
C GLY A 307 8.19 5.78 -14.14
N LEU A 308 8.52 7.08 -14.16
CA LEU A 308 7.73 8.10 -14.85
C LEU A 308 7.74 7.88 -16.37
N ALA A 309 8.89 7.53 -16.96
CA ALA A 309 8.99 7.24 -18.39
C ALA A 309 8.10 6.04 -18.79
N ARG A 310 8.09 4.97 -17.99
CA ARG A 310 7.21 3.79 -18.21
C ARG A 310 5.72 4.15 -18.16
N MET A 311 5.33 5.19 -17.41
CA MET A 311 3.93 5.65 -17.33
C MET A 311 3.51 6.52 -18.52
N GLN A 312 4.46 7.12 -19.25
CA GLN A 312 4.19 7.93 -20.46
C GLN A 312 4.02 7.07 -21.70
N THR A 313 4.63 5.89 -21.73
CA THR A 313 4.50 4.94 -22.85
C THR A 313 3.09 4.34 -22.82
N PRO A 314 2.30 4.42 -23.92
CA PRO A 314 1.03 3.70 -23.99
C PRO A 314 1.30 2.21 -23.75
N SER A 315 0.60 1.59 -22.80
CA SER A 315 0.63 0.13 -22.67
C SER A 315 0.22 -0.46 -24.01
N VAL A 316 1.16 -1.07 -24.71
CA VAL A 316 0.85 -1.89 -25.88
C VAL A 316 0.06 -3.07 -25.33
N SER A 317 -1.27 -2.97 -25.44
CA SER A 317 -2.16 -4.09 -25.17
C SER A 317 -1.92 -5.11 -26.29
N SER A 318 -1.17 -6.14 -25.97
CA SER A 318 -1.06 -7.38 -26.76
C SER A 318 -2.26 -8.28 -26.47
#